data_50186da0811b0542ef979a6b6314b679
#
_entry.id   50186da0811b0542ef979a6b6314b679
#
_cell.length_a   1.000
_cell.length_b   1.000
_cell.length_c   1.000
_cell.angle_alpha   90.00
_cell.angle_beta   90.00
_cell.angle_gamma   90.00
#
_symmetry.space_group_name_H-M   'P 1'
#
loop_
_entity.id
_entity.type
_entity.pdbx_description
1 polymer ?
#
loop_
_entity_poly.entity_id
_entity_poly.type
_entity_poly.pdbx_seq_one_letter_code
_entity_poly.pdbx_strand_id
1 'polypeptide(L)'
;MANKNIGVAVLDTGIYRHIDFDNRIIAFKDFINNRSIPYDDSGHGTHVSGIIAGSGKASNGRFKGIAPMSQIISVKVLDSYGNGRIGSVIDGTNWIINNKDLYNIRVANISFGTTPNNNIDIENTLNLIRHVENMWRNGIVVVAAAGNNGPAAKSITAPGTSHIIITVGSMDDKTFHSGRGPTKDLSLIHI
;
A
#
# COMPACT_ATOMS: atom_id res chain seq x y z
N MET A 1 -21.71 -20.01 -8.29
CA MET A 1 -20.53 -19.13 -8.48
C MET A 1 -19.57 -19.43 -7.36
N ALA A 2 -18.33 -19.84 -7.66
CA ALA A 2 -17.32 -20.04 -6.62
C ALA A 2 -17.12 -18.71 -5.88
N ASN A 3 -17.20 -18.73 -4.56
CA ASN A 3 -16.96 -17.56 -3.71
C ASN A 3 -15.50 -17.17 -3.85
N LYS A 4 -15.17 -16.27 -4.80
CA LYS A 4 -13.81 -15.76 -4.95
C LYS A 4 -13.49 -14.90 -3.73
N ASN A 5 -12.52 -15.32 -2.93
CA ASN A 5 -12.02 -14.50 -1.83
C ASN A 5 -11.55 -13.13 -2.36
N ILE A 6 -11.73 -12.11 -1.54
CA ILE A 6 -11.28 -10.74 -1.89
C ILE A 6 -9.77 -10.72 -2.01
N GLY A 7 -9.28 -10.17 -3.12
CA GLY A 7 -7.88 -9.87 -3.35
C GLY A 7 -7.50 -8.50 -2.77
N VAL A 8 -6.42 -8.47 -1.99
CA VAL A 8 -5.79 -7.24 -1.50
C VAL A 8 -4.46 -7.06 -2.20
N ALA A 9 -4.35 -5.99 -2.98
CA ALA A 9 -3.07 -5.58 -3.58
C ALA A 9 -2.24 -4.83 -2.54
N VAL A 10 -0.98 -5.23 -2.36
CA VAL A 10 -0.02 -4.58 -1.46
C VAL A 10 1.11 -4.03 -2.32
N LEU A 11 1.15 -2.69 -2.48
CA LEU A 11 2.23 -1.99 -3.17
C LEU A 11 3.31 -1.67 -2.14
N ASP A 12 4.45 -2.40 -2.22
CA ASP A 12 5.46 -2.33 -1.16
C ASP A 12 6.81 -2.89 -1.65
N THR A 13 7.66 -3.34 -0.73
CA THR A 13 9.00 -3.93 -0.98
C THR A 13 8.97 -5.36 -1.50
N GLY A 14 7.80 -5.97 -1.60
CA GLY A 14 7.63 -7.36 -2.01
C GLY A 14 6.91 -8.21 -0.97
N ILE A 15 7.06 -9.52 -1.08
CA ILE A 15 6.50 -10.49 -0.12
C ILE A 15 7.37 -11.75 -0.06
N TYR A 16 7.67 -12.20 1.16
CA TYR A 16 8.29 -13.50 1.43
C TYR A 16 7.20 -14.58 1.58
N ARG A 17 7.46 -15.79 1.08
CA ARG A 17 6.56 -16.94 1.22
C ARG A 17 6.60 -17.48 2.64
N HIS A 18 5.84 -16.85 3.53
CA HIS A 18 5.73 -17.28 4.92
C HIS A 18 4.57 -18.28 5.11
N ILE A 19 4.69 -19.18 6.10
CA ILE A 19 3.67 -20.20 6.39
C ILE A 19 2.28 -19.59 6.70
N ASP A 20 2.23 -18.35 7.20
CA ASP A 20 0.99 -17.66 7.51
C ASP A 20 0.21 -17.21 6.27
N PHE A 21 0.82 -17.26 5.11
CA PHE A 21 0.11 -16.94 3.87
C PHE A 21 -0.43 -18.18 3.15
N ASP A 22 0.13 -19.38 3.44
CA ASP A 22 -0.23 -20.63 2.75
C ASP A 22 -0.18 -20.43 1.20
N ASN A 23 -1.27 -20.78 0.50
CA ASN A 23 -1.42 -20.58 -0.94
C ASN A 23 -2.15 -19.27 -1.30
N ARG A 24 -2.22 -18.29 -0.38
CA ARG A 24 -2.99 -17.07 -0.57
C ARG A 24 -2.21 -15.91 -1.21
N ILE A 25 -0.91 -16.06 -1.45
CA ILE A 25 -0.16 -15.18 -2.37
C ILE A 25 -0.48 -15.67 -3.79
N ILE A 26 -1.45 -15.04 -4.44
CA ILE A 26 -1.99 -15.52 -5.73
C ILE A 26 -1.36 -14.82 -6.94
N ALA A 27 -0.73 -13.66 -6.72
CA ALA A 27 0.03 -12.95 -7.75
C ALA A 27 1.19 -12.17 -7.13
N PHE A 28 2.25 -12.05 -7.93
CA PHE A 28 3.42 -11.24 -7.64
C PHE A 28 3.86 -10.51 -8.90
N LYS A 29 4.06 -9.19 -8.81
CA LYS A 29 4.61 -8.37 -9.88
C LYS A 29 5.72 -7.48 -9.34
N ASP A 30 6.89 -7.56 -9.97
CA ASP A 30 8.09 -6.79 -9.58
C ASP A 30 8.40 -5.74 -10.64
N PHE A 31 8.34 -4.47 -10.24
CA PHE A 31 8.68 -3.30 -11.06
C PHE A 31 10.08 -2.73 -10.75
N ILE A 32 10.83 -3.41 -9.88
CA ILE A 32 12.19 -3.00 -9.49
C ILE A 32 13.23 -3.83 -10.23
N ASN A 33 13.16 -5.17 -10.12
CA ASN A 33 14.14 -6.10 -10.69
C ASN A 33 13.53 -7.05 -11.72
N ASN A 34 12.24 -6.91 -12.04
CA ASN A 34 11.50 -7.73 -13.00
C ASN A 34 11.59 -9.25 -12.74
N ARG A 35 11.63 -9.65 -11.46
CA ARG A 35 11.61 -11.06 -11.06
C ARG A 35 10.17 -11.57 -11.02
N SER A 36 9.99 -12.87 -11.35
CA SER A 36 8.67 -13.53 -11.33
C SER A 36 8.38 -14.32 -10.05
N ILE A 37 9.41 -14.63 -9.26
CA ILE A 37 9.27 -15.40 -8.01
C ILE A 37 9.14 -14.42 -6.85
N PRO A 38 8.12 -14.56 -5.98
CA PRO A 38 7.96 -13.70 -4.81
C PRO A 38 9.19 -13.69 -3.91
N TYR A 39 9.63 -12.51 -3.55
CA TYR A 39 10.68 -12.23 -2.58
C TYR A 39 10.46 -10.86 -1.94
N ASP A 40 11.09 -10.65 -0.80
CA ASP A 40 11.13 -9.38 -0.09
C ASP A 40 12.51 -9.21 0.54
N ASP A 41 13.28 -8.31 0.00
CA ASP A 41 14.65 -8.03 0.42
C ASP A 41 14.75 -6.91 1.49
N SER A 42 13.60 -6.37 1.90
CA SER A 42 13.44 -5.43 3.00
C SER A 42 12.73 -6.04 4.22
N GLY A 43 11.68 -6.84 3.95
CA GLY A 43 10.78 -7.40 4.96
C GLY A 43 9.55 -6.54 5.27
N HIS A 44 9.54 -5.26 4.87
CA HIS A 44 8.43 -4.34 5.16
C HIS A 44 7.11 -4.79 4.52
N GLY A 45 7.11 -5.11 3.23
CA GLY A 45 5.91 -5.57 2.53
C GLY A 45 5.37 -6.89 3.06
N THR A 46 6.25 -7.80 3.49
CA THR A 46 5.88 -9.05 4.15
C THR A 46 5.18 -8.79 5.47
N HIS A 47 5.74 -7.87 6.29
CA HIS A 47 5.15 -7.48 7.56
C HIS A 47 3.76 -6.84 7.38
N VAL A 48 3.63 -5.88 6.47
CA VAL A 48 2.34 -5.25 6.12
C VAL A 48 1.32 -6.30 5.67
N SER A 49 1.73 -7.21 4.77
CA SER A 49 0.88 -8.30 4.31
C SER A 49 0.44 -9.24 5.45
N GLY A 50 1.32 -9.46 6.43
CA GLY A 50 1.02 -10.24 7.65
C GLY A 50 -0.05 -9.59 8.51
N ILE A 51 0.02 -8.28 8.71
CA ILE A 51 -1.00 -7.49 9.44
C ILE A 51 -2.35 -7.56 8.70
N ILE A 52 -2.34 -7.50 7.38
CA ILE A 52 -3.56 -7.57 6.56
C ILE A 52 -4.16 -8.98 6.63
N ALA A 53 -3.39 -10.02 6.30
CA ALA A 53 -3.94 -11.33 5.96
C ALA A 53 -3.18 -12.53 6.54
N GLY A 54 -2.30 -12.36 7.51
CA GLY A 54 -1.62 -13.47 8.17
C GLY A 54 -2.62 -14.42 8.83
N SER A 55 -2.47 -15.74 8.63
CA SER A 55 -3.34 -16.73 9.26
C SER A 55 -3.05 -16.93 10.75
N GLY A 56 -1.88 -16.49 11.20
CA GLY A 56 -1.39 -16.74 12.57
C GLY A 56 -0.89 -18.16 12.79
N LYS A 57 -0.72 -18.96 11.73
CA LYS A 57 -0.34 -20.38 11.81
C LYS A 57 1.00 -20.58 12.52
N ALA A 58 2.00 -19.72 12.23
CA ALA A 58 3.31 -19.76 12.89
C ALA A 58 3.26 -19.47 14.39
N SER A 59 2.21 -18.79 14.86
CA SER A 59 2.01 -18.38 16.26
C SER A 59 0.88 -19.12 16.97
N ASN A 60 0.40 -20.25 16.42
CA ASN A 60 -0.78 -20.97 16.93
C ASN A 60 -2.01 -20.07 17.10
N GLY A 61 -2.20 -19.12 16.17
CA GLY A 61 -3.33 -18.20 16.15
C GLY A 61 -3.17 -16.91 16.97
N ARG A 62 -2.04 -16.75 17.68
CA ARG A 62 -1.81 -15.57 18.55
C ARG A 62 -1.66 -14.28 17.75
N PHE A 63 -0.95 -14.32 16.62
CA PHE A 63 -0.71 -13.17 15.75
C PHE A 63 -1.40 -13.38 14.41
N LYS A 64 -2.67 -13.07 14.37
CA LYS A 64 -3.52 -13.20 13.18
C LYS A 64 -3.75 -11.82 12.55
N GLY A 65 -3.70 -11.74 11.23
CA GLY A 65 -4.08 -10.55 10.48
C GLY A 65 -5.58 -10.24 10.59
N ILE A 66 -5.95 -9.04 10.18
CA ILE A 66 -7.34 -8.53 10.27
C ILE A 66 -8.27 -9.30 9.32
N ALA A 67 -7.78 -9.66 8.13
CA ALA A 67 -8.54 -10.36 7.09
C ALA A 67 -7.83 -11.67 6.67
N PRO A 68 -7.71 -12.67 7.56
CA PRO A 68 -6.86 -13.84 7.35
C PRO A 68 -7.32 -14.78 6.23
N MET A 69 -8.48 -14.56 5.66
CA MET A 69 -9.00 -15.29 4.49
C MET A 69 -8.78 -14.56 3.17
N SER A 70 -8.28 -13.33 3.19
CA SER A 70 -8.03 -12.56 1.98
C SER A 70 -6.86 -13.15 1.17
N GLN A 71 -6.94 -13.00 -0.14
CA GLN A 71 -5.86 -13.29 -1.07
C GLN A 71 -4.93 -12.09 -1.18
N ILE A 72 -3.64 -12.33 -1.35
CA ILE A 72 -2.63 -11.28 -1.45
C ILE A 72 -2.10 -11.23 -2.87
N ILE A 73 -2.08 -10.03 -3.42
CA ILE A 73 -1.46 -9.65 -4.67
C ILE A 73 -0.30 -8.71 -4.31
N SER A 74 0.93 -9.19 -4.33
CA SER A 74 2.09 -8.39 -4.00
C SER A 74 2.61 -7.68 -5.24
N VAL A 75 2.71 -6.36 -5.16
CA VAL A 75 3.23 -5.50 -6.23
C VAL A 75 4.46 -4.78 -5.68
N LYS A 76 5.65 -5.30 -6.04
CA LYS A 76 6.92 -4.73 -5.58
C LYS A 76 7.23 -3.49 -6.41
N VAL A 77 7.15 -2.33 -5.75
CA VAL A 77 7.45 -1.00 -6.30
C VAL A 77 8.55 -0.27 -5.52
N LEU A 78 9.01 -0.87 -4.42
CA LEU A 78 10.08 -0.37 -3.57
C LEU A 78 11.25 -1.36 -3.54
N ASP A 79 12.47 -0.82 -3.46
CA ASP A 79 13.70 -1.59 -3.31
C ASP A 79 13.93 -2.10 -1.87
N SER A 80 15.09 -2.67 -1.59
CA SER A 80 15.48 -3.20 -0.27
C SER A 80 15.62 -2.13 0.82
N TYR A 81 15.75 -0.86 0.44
CA TYR A 81 15.81 0.28 1.36
C TYR A 81 14.46 0.98 1.56
N GLY A 82 13.41 0.48 0.90
CA GLY A 82 12.09 1.12 0.90
C GLY A 82 11.97 2.32 -0.05
N ASN A 83 12.93 2.52 -0.95
CA ASN A 83 12.86 3.57 -1.96
C ASN A 83 12.20 3.08 -3.23
N GLY A 84 11.45 3.94 -3.89
CA GLY A 84 10.82 3.65 -5.18
C GLY A 84 10.76 4.85 -6.10
N ARG A 85 10.78 4.59 -7.40
CA ARG A 85 10.54 5.63 -8.41
C ARG A 85 9.04 5.79 -8.60
N ILE A 86 8.56 7.02 -8.73
CA ILE A 86 7.14 7.31 -8.98
C ILE A 86 6.63 6.57 -10.21
N GLY A 87 7.43 6.45 -11.28
CA GLY A 87 7.10 5.65 -12.46
C GLY A 87 6.79 4.19 -12.13
N SER A 88 7.61 3.52 -11.31
CA SER A 88 7.36 2.13 -10.89
C SER A 88 6.06 1.99 -10.11
N VAL A 89 5.70 2.99 -9.29
CA VAL A 89 4.43 2.99 -8.56
C VAL A 89 3.26 3.18 -9.54
N ILE A 90 3.38 4.09 -10.50
CA ILE A 90 2.37 4.33 -11.54
C ILE A 90 2.15 3.05 -12.37
N ASP A 91 3.22 2.38 -12.80
CA ASP A 91 3.13 1.10 -13.51
C ASP A 91 2.44 0.03 -12.65
N GLY A 92 2.74 0.00 -11.35
CA GLY A 92 2.08 -0.87 -10.37
C GLY A 92 0.57 -0.62 -10.27
N THR A 93 0.14 0.66 -10.20
CA THR A 93 -1.28 1.02 -10.14
C THR A 93 -2.03 0.61 -11.41
N ASN A 94 -1.43 0.85 -12.59
CA ASN A 94 -1.99 0.46 -13.87
C ASN A 94 -2.12 -1.06 -13.98
N TRP A 95 -1.10 -1.80 -13.55
CA TRP A 95 -1.14 -3.26 -13.54
C TRP A 95 -2.26 -3.79 -12.63
N ILE A 96 -2.48 -3.19 -11.46
CA ILE A 96 -3.56 -3.56 -10.54
C ILE A 96 -4.92 -3.35 -11.20
N ILE A 97 -5.15 -2.20 -11.84
CA ILE A 97 -6.41 -1.90 -12.54
C ILE A 97 -6.66 -2.93 -13.64
N ASN A 98 -5.66 -3.25 -14.46
CA ASN A 98 -5.78 -4.18 -15.58
C ASN A 98 -6.02 -5.63 -15.14
N ASN A 99 -5.65 -5.99 -13.91
CA ASN A 99 -5.77 -7.34 -13.36
C ASN A 99 -6.83 -7.48 -12.26
N LYS A 100 -7.60 -6.41 -11.98
CA LYS A 100 -8.53 -6.38 -10.85
C LYS A 100 -9.59 -7.47 -10.89
N ASP A 101 -10.11 -7.76 -12.08
CA ASP A 101 -11.17 -8.76 -12.25
C ASP A 101 -10.60 -10.19 -12.26
N LEU A 102 -9.39 -10.37 -12.80
CA LEU A 102 -8.68 -11.65 -12.79
C LEU A 102 -8.43 -12.15 -11.36
N TYR A 103 -7.93 -11.28 -10.50
CA TYR A 103 -7.56 -11.60 -9.11
C TYR A 103 -8.59 -11.12 -8.08
N ASN A 104 -9.76 -10.66 -8.53
CA ASN A 104 -10.81 -10.09 -7.66
C ASN A 104 -10.26 -9.03 -6.69
N ILE A 105 -9.39 -8.12 -7.18
CA ILE A 105 -8.79 -7.08 -6.36
C ILE A 105 -9.88 -6.05 -6.02
N ARG A 106 -10.09 -5.84 -4.73
CA ARG A 106 -11.06 -4.87 -4.20
C ARG A 106 -10.44 -3.83 -3.29
N VAL A 107 -9.25 -4.11 -2.77
CA VAL A 107 -8.51 -3.21 -1.90
C VAL A 107 -7.07 -3.09 -2.38
N ALA A 108 -6.51 -1.89 -2.33
CA ALA A 108 -5.09 -1.62 -2.55
C ALA A 108 -4.52 -0.90 -1.32
N ASN A 109 -3.41 -1.41 -0.78
CA ASN A 109 -2.69 -0.83 0.34
C ASN A 109 -1.39 -0.20 -0.13
N ILE A 110 -1.14 1.05 0.28
CA ILE A 110 0.05 1.84 -0.04
C ILE A 110 0.67 2.33 1.27
N SER A 111 1.68 1.62 1.76
CA SER A 111 2.34 1.91 3.05
C SER A 111 3.63 2.71 2.89
N PHE A 112 3.64 3.67 1.98
CA PHE A 112 4.73 4.61 1.76
C PHE A 112 4.19 5.98 1.38
N GLY A 113 5.06 6.98 1.37
CA GLY A 113 4.70 8.33 0.96
C GLY A 113 5.89 9.13 0.48
N THR A 114 5.61 10.22 -0.25
CA THR A 114 6.61 11.15 -0.75
C THR A 114 6.22 12.60 -0.47
N THR A 115 7.23 13.45 -0.34
CA THR A 115 7.08 14.91 -0.23
C THR A 115 7.87 15.55 -1.36
N PRO A 116 7.27 16.39 -2.20
CA PRO A 116 7.99 17.03 -3.30
C PRO A 116 9.00 18.06 -2.77
N ASN A 117 10.21 18.06 -3.33
CA ASN A 117 11.29 18.98 -2.99
C ASN A 117 11.48 20.10 -4.01
N ASN A 118 10.95 19.98 -5.21
CA ASN A 118 11.07 20.93 -6.31
C ASN A 118 9.86 20.87 -7.25
N ASN A 119 9.78 21.74 -8.26
CA ASN A 119 8.63 21.81 -9.18
C ASN A 119 8.41 20.52 -10.00
N ILE A 120 9.48 19.83 -10.40
CA ILE A 120 9.39 18.57 -11.14
C ILE A 120 8.81 17.47 -10.22
N ASP A 121 9.24 17.46 -8.96
CA ASP A 121 8.71 16.53 -7.96
C ASP A 121 7.22 16.81 -7.66
N ILE A 122 6.79 18.07 -7.70
CA ILE A 122 5.39 18.46 -7.55
C ILE A 122 4.56 17.83 -8.68
N GLU A 123 4.96 17.99 -9.94
CA GLU A 123 4.24 17.43 -11.08
C GLU A 123 4.18 15.89 -11.01
N ASN A 124 5.30 15.25 -10.73
CA ASN A 124 5.37 13.80 -10.55
C ASN A 124 4.48 13.32 -9.40
N THR A 125 4.44 14.06 -8.29
CA THR A 125 3.59 13.76 -7.13
C THR A 125 2.11 13.91 -7.48
N LEU A 126 1.71 14.94 -8.20
CA LEU A 126 0.34 15.11 -8.68
C LEU A 126 -0.06 13.99 -9.64
N ASN A 127 0.86 13.56 -10.49
CA ASN A 127 0.61 12.42 -11.38
C ASN A 127 0.42 11.11 -10.61
N LEU A 128 1.25 10.86 -9.58
CA LEU A 128 1.05 9.73 -8.67
C LEU A 128 -0.34 9.74 -8.02
N ILE A 129 -0.76 10.90 -7.47
CA ILE A 129 -2.07 11.05 -6.84
C ILE A 129 -3.18 10.70 -7.83
N ARG A 130 -3.13 11.22 -9.07
CA ARG A 130 -4.13 10.93 -10.10
C ARG A 130 -4.23 9.43 -10.43
N HIS A 131 -3.11 8.72 -10.49
CA HIS A 131 -3.09 7.28 -10.74
C HIS A 131 -3.67 6.48 -9.56
N VAL A 132 -3.37 6.88 -8.34
CA VAL A 132 -3.94 6.27 -7.12
C VAL A 132 -5.46 6.51 -7.06
N GLU A 133 -5.91 7.72 -7.34
CA GLU A 133 -7.33 8.04 -7.44
C GLU A 133 -8.04 7.28 -8.57
N ASN A 134 -7.32 7.00 -9.67
CA ASN A 134 -7.87 6.20 -10.75
C ASN A 134 -8.17 4.75 -10.32
N MET A 135 -7.38 4.16 -9.42
CA MET A 135 -7.76 2.87 -8.82
C MET A 135 -9.11 2.96 -8.09
N TRP A 136 -9.32 4.03 -7.31
CA TRP A 136 -10.59 4.26 -6.61
C TRP A 136 -11.76 4.38 -7.59
N ARG A 137 -11.62 5.19 -8.65
CA ARG A 137 -12.64 5.34 -9.70
C ARG A 137 -12.91 4.04 -10.47
N ASN A 138 -11.97 3.10 -10.45
CA ASN A 138 -12.15 1.74 -11.00
C ASN A 138 -12.72 0.74 -9.99
N GLY A 139 -13.23 1.18 -8.83
CA GLY A 139 -13.90 0.36 -7.84
C GLY A 139 -12.95 -0.42 -6.92
N ILE A 140 -11.71 0.04 -6.75
CA ILE A 140 -10.74 -0.51 -5.81
C ILE A 140 -10.66 0.46 -4.62
N VAL A 141 -10.96 0.00 -3.42
CA VAL A 141 -10.76 0.80 -2.20
C VAL A 141 -9.27 0.99 -1.97
N VAL A 142 -8.80 2.23 -1.96
CA VAL A 142 -7.39 2.54 -1.75
C VAL A 142 -7.17 3.05 -0.34
N VAL A 143 -6.20 2.47 0.34
CA VAL A 143 -5.77 2.85 1.69
C VAL A 143 -4.31 3.25 1.63
N ALA A 144 -3.98 4.47 2.04
CA ALA A 144 -2.63 5.00 2.06
C ALA A 144 -2.19 5.46 3.45
N ALA A 145 -0.90 5.39 3.73
CA ALA A 145 -0.33 5.94 4.95
C ALA A 145 -0.35 7.49 4.93
N ALA A 146 -0.60 8.10 6.09
CA ALA A 146 -0.43 9.54 6.27
C ALA A 146 1.05 9.98 6.19
N GLY A 147 1.98 9.03 6.23
CA GLY A 147 3.42 9.26 6.28
C GLY A 147 3.95 9.46 7.69
N ASN A 148 5.26 9.66 7.78
CA ASN A 148 6.01 9.71 9.03
C ASN A 148 6.67 11.08 9.29
N ASN A 149 6.15 12.14 8.68
CA ASN A 149 6.71 13.51 8.78
C ASN A 149 6.05 14.36 9.87
N GLY A 150 5.22 13.73 10.76
CA GLY A 150 4.64 14.40 11.91
C GLY A 150 5.68 14.80 12.97
N PRO A 151 5.26 15.50 14.03
CA PRO A 151 3.89 15.83 14.42
C PRO A 151 3.38 17.19 13.88
N ALA A 152 4.15 17.90 13.08
CA ALA A 152 3.74 19.22 12.58
C ALA A 152 2.45 19.14 11.75
N ALA A 153 1.63 20.18 11.82
CA ALA A 153 0.48 20.31 10.93
C ALA A 153 0.90 20.34 9.45
N LYS A 154 0.06 19.85 8.54
CA LYS A 154 0.31 19.77 7.09
C LYS A 154 1.50 18.86 6.71
N SER A 155 1.75 17.84 7.51
CA SER A 155 2.85 16.89 7.31
C SER A 155 2.42 15.57 6.65
N ILE A 156 1.16 15.46 6.20
CA ILE A 156 0.69 14.31 5.43
C ILE A 156 1.45 14.24 4.10
N THR A 157 1.93 13.05 3.76
CA THR A 157 2.68 12.79 2.53
C THR A 157 1.76 12.26 1.42
N ALA A 158 2.11 12.51 0.16
CA ALA A 158 1.39 11.93 -0.97
C ALA A 158 1.70 10.42 -1.10
N PRO A 159 0.73 9.56 -1.49
CA PRO A 159 -0.59 9.90 -1.99
C PRO A 159 -1.66 10.14 -0.90
N GLY A 160 -1.32 10.02 0.39
CA GLY A 160 -2.24 10.23 1.51
C GLY A 160 -2.84 11.64 1.58
N THR A 161 -2.33 12.60 0.80
CA THR A 161 -2.93 13.93 0.64
C THR A 161 -4.18 13.96 -0.24
N SER A 162 -4.51 12.88 -0.94
CA SER A 162 -5.74 12.81 -1.74
C SER A 162 -6.98 12.79 -0.85
N HIS A 163 -8.01 13.55 -1.23
CA HIS A 163 -9.30 13.61 -0.53
C HIS A 163 -10.29 12.51 -0.97
N ILE A 164 -9.90 11.67 -1.92
CA ILE A 164 -10.77 10.61 -2.46
C ILE A 164 -10.52 9.27 -1.78
N ILE A 165 -9.27 9.00 -1.36
CA ILE A 165 -8.86 7.71 -0.79
C ILE A 165 -8.89 7.73 0.74
N ILE A 166 -8.75 6.56 1.36
CA ILE A 166 -8.64 6.45 2.82
C ILE A 166 -7.18 6.69 3.22
N THR A 167 -6.95 7.69 4.06
CA THR A 167 -5.63 7.98 4.61
C THR A 167 -5.57 7.62 6.08
N VAL A 168 -4.57 6.83 6.47
CA VAL A 168 -4.44 6.28 7.81
C VAL A 168 -3.21 6.83 8.50
N GLY A 169 -3.43 7.46 9.66
CA GLY A 169 -2.39 7.88 10.61
C GLY A 169 -2.33 6.96 11.83
N SER A 170 -1.30 7.12 12.66
CA SER A 170 -1.21 6.45 13.95
C SER A 170 -2.06 7.15 15.00
N MET A 171 -2.83 6.38 15.76
CA MET A 171 -3.59 6.89 16.91
C MET A 171 -2.70 7.08 18.15
N ASP A 172 -1.55 6.39 18.24
CA ASP A 172 -0.62 6.56 19.35
C ASP A 172 0.30 7.75 19.11
N ASP A 173 -0.05 8.87 19.76
CA ASP A 173 0.69 10.12 19.70
C ASP A 173 2.04 10.12 20.43
N LYS A 174 2.38 9.07 21.14
CA LYS A 174 3.62 9.01 21.95
C LYS A 174 4.87 9.00 21.09
N THR A 175 4.78 8.53 19.83
CA THR A 175 5.92 8.48 18.93
C THR A 175 6.07 9.73 18.05
N PHE A 176 5.06 10.59 17.96
CA PHE A 176 5.07 11.86 17.20
C PHE A 176 5.51 11.77 15.74
N HIS A 177 5.38 10.61 15.09
CA HIS A 177 5.87 10.44 13.72
C HIS A 177 4.79 10.48 12.66
N SER A 178 3.54 10.19 13.01
CA SER A 178 2.46 10.16 12.01
C SER A 178 2.22 11.53 11.41
N GLY A 179 2.04 11.57 10.08
CA GLY A 179 1.63 12.77 9.36
C GLY A 179 0.30 13.30 9.88
N ARG A 180 0.18 14.63 10.02
CA ARG A 180 -1.01 15.30 10.54
C ARG A 180 -1.59 16.28 9.54
N GLY A 181 -2.93 16.31 9.51
CA GLY A 181 -3.68 17.29 8.75
C GLY A 181 -3.58 18.72 9.33
N PRO A 182 -4.33 19.67 8.75
CA PRO A 182 -5.10 19.48 7.51
C PRO A 182 -4.19 19.38 6.27
N THR A 183 -4.74 18.87 5.17
CA THR A 183 -4.11 19.02 3.85
C THR A 183 -4.18 20.47 3.38
N LYS A 184 -3.47 20.84 2.31
CA LYS A 184 -3.45 22.22 1.80
C LYS A 184 -4.83 22.76 1.45
N ASP A 185 -5.73 21.90 1.01
CA ASP A 185 -7.12 22.18 0.66
C ASP A 185 -8.10 21.96 1.82
N LEU A 186 -7.60 21.74 3.05
CA LEU A 186 -8.38 21.50 4.27
C LEU A 186 -9.30 20.27 4.21
N SER A 187 -9.11 19.36 3.25
CA SER A 187 -10.01 18.22 3.00
C SER A 187 -9.82 17.06 3.98
N LEU A 188 -8.63 16.93 4.57
CA LEU A 188 -8.33 15.92 5.58
C LEU A 188 -8.13 16.60 6.93
N ILE A 189 -9.17 16.57 7.73
CA ILE A 189 -9.11 16.86 9.15
C ILE A 189 -8.95 15.52 9.85
N HIS A 190 -8.00 15.44 10.75
CA HIS A 190 -7.68 14.24 11.52
C HIS A 190 -8.94 13.59 12.10
N ILE A 191 -9.14 12.32 11.86
CA ILE A 191 -10.03 11.46 12.64
C ILE A 191 -9.16 10.65 13.59
#